data_4293e9daf8656dc32974a46b5fe3ad84
#
_entry.id   4293e9daf8656dc32974a46b5fe3ad84
#
_cell.length_a   1.000
_cell.length_b   1.000
_cell.length_c   1.000
_cell.angle_alpha   90.00
_cell.angle_beta   90.00
_cell.angle_gamma   90.00
#
_symmetry.space_group_name_H-M   'P 1'
#
loop_
_entity.id
_entity.type
_entity.pdbx_description
1 polymer ?
#
loop_
_entity_poly.entity_id
_entity_poly.type
_entity_poly.pdbx_seq_one_letter_code
_entity_poly.pdbx_strand_id
1 'polypeptide(L)'
;NDEVKDAIESLIANEDFERAFRYINPDVNWKEFSETMRSFKTKEDFKAKLAYEAVMMVANKTTFSLTISGRSRLPKDKKPCTFISNHRDIVLDASFLNIMLYDVGYGMTQVAIGNNLLIRPWIETLVRLNNSFIVKRNVPVRQMLEVSKVLSAYIRRTITETKESIWIAQREGRAKDSDDRTQGSILKMLNMSGDKDILSNLMELNIFPVAISYEFDPCDFLKAKEFQQKRDDPDFVKSQRDDLLSMETGILNNKGRVHFTLTSPINDQLAQLDPNMEKNELIAAIASIIDKEIYKHYRFYPCNYVAYDMLTGTRRFSEHYGLKDKKQFEDYLQGQLDKIVLPNKDEAFLRMKILEMYTNPLKNFFANQE
;
A
#
# COMPACT_ATOMS: atom_id res chain seq x y z
N ASN A 1 8.38 16.01 -23.74
CA ASN A 1 9.22 16.83 -22.83
C ASN A 1 8.53 18.14 -22.42
N ASP A 2 7.72 18.76 -23.29
CA ASP A 2 7.00 19.99 -22.96
C ASP A 2 5.97 19.76 -21.84
N GLU A 3 5.24 18.65 -21.85
CA GLU A 3 4.29 18.28 -20.80
C GLU A 3 4.94 18.19 -19.41
N VAL A 4 6.17 17.70 -19.30
CA VAL A 4 6.89 17.61 -18.02
C VAL A 4 7.27 19.00 -17.52
N LYS A 5 7.73 19.87 -18.43
CA LYS A 5 8.06 21.25 -18.10
C LYS A 5 6.85 22.03 -17.60
N ASP A 6 5.73 21.95 -18.35
CA ASP A 6 4.48 22.62 -17.98
C ASP A 6 3.93 22.12 -16.64
N ALA A 7 4.01 20.81 -16.40
CA ALA A 7 3.63 20.21 -15.11
C ALA A 7 4.50 20.71 -13.95
N ILE A 8 5.81 20.84 -14.15
CA ILE A 8 6.72 21.37 -13.14
C ILE A 8 6.43 22.84 -12.84
N GLU A 9 6.25 23.68 -13.86
CA GLU A 9 5.90 25.09 -13.65
C GLU A 9 4.57 25.25 -12.93
N SER A 10 3.58 24.41 -13.27
CA SER A 10 2.29 24.38 -12.57
C SER A 10 2.43 24.03 -11.08
N LEU A 11 3.32 23.08 -10.73
CA LEU A 11 3.60 22.73 -9.33
C LEU A 11 4.30 23.88 -8.59
N ILE A 12 5.33 24.46 -9.19
CA ILE A 12 6.12 25.54 -8.58
C ILE A 12 5.26 26.79 -8.32
N ALA A 13 4.30 27.09 -9.22
CA ALA A 13 3.40 28.21 -9.09
C ALA A 13 2.23 27.95 -8.11
N ASN A 14 2.09 26.73 -7.58
CA ASN A 14 0.96 26.37 -6.73
C ASN A 14 1.29 26.56 -5.25
N GLU A 15 0.62 27.54 -4.60
CA GLU A 15 0.83 27.87 -3.17
C GLU A 15 0.50 26.71 -2.22
N ASP A 16 -0.49 25.88 -2.53
CA ASP A 16 -0.84 24.72 -1.69
C ASP A 16 0.23 23.65 -1.77
N PHE A 17 0.87 23.47 -2.94
CA PHE A 17 2.01 22.57 -3.10
C PHE A 17 3.23 23.09 -2.33
N GLU A 18 3.55 24.40 -2.44
CA GLU A 18 4.63 25.01 -1.65
C GLU A 18 4.39 24.82 -0.16
N ARG A 19 3.17 25.10 0.31
CA ARG A 19 2.81 24.95 1.73
C ARG A 19 2.95 23.51 2.21
N ALA A 20 2.46 22.55 1.42
CA ALA A 20 2.58 21.12 1.73
C ALA A 20 4.06 20.67 1.77
N PHE A 21 4.86 21.13 0.83
CA PHE A 21 6.28 20.78 0.78
C PHE A 21 7.07 21.38 1.96
N ARG A 22 6.82 22.65 2.29
CA ARG A 22 7.42 23.34 3.46
C ARG A 22 7.01 22.67 4.79
N TYR A 23 5.81 22.11 4.86
CA TYR A 23 5.35 21.38 6.05
C TYR A 23 6.18 20.11 6.29
N ILE A 24 6.55 19.41 5.23
CA ILE A 24 7.43 18.23 5.29
C ILE A 24 8.90 18.64 5.49
N ASN A 25 9.33 19.71 4.83
CA ASN A 25 10.68 20.25 4.85
C ASN A 25 10.68 21.76 5.19
N PRO A 26 10.58 22.13 6.49
CA PRO A 26 10.44 23.52 6.92
C PRO A 26 11.60 24.43 6.51
N ASP A 27 12.80 23.87 6.39
CA ASP A 27 14.04 24.61 6.10
C ASP A 27 14.30 24.77 4.58
N VAL A 28 13.36 24.37 3.72
CA VAL A 28 13.56 24.44 2.27
C VAL A 28 13.67 25.88 1.78
N ASN A 29 14.74 26.17 1.04
CA ASN A 29 14.83 27.37 0.23
C ASN A 29 14.00 27.19 -1.04
N TRP A 30 12.78 27.75 -1.06
CA TRP A 30 11.84 27.56 -2.16
C TRP A 30 12.37 28.04 -3.52
N LYS A 31 13.17 29.08 -3.54
CA LYS A 31 13.76 29.60 -4.77
C LYS A 31 14.72 28.58 -5.38
N GLU A 32 15.66 28.10 -4.59
CA GLU A 32 16.65 27.09 -5.03
C GLU A 32 15.98 25.77 -5.40
N PHE A 33 14.96 25.35 -4.62
CA PHE A 33 14.15 24.20 -4.89
C PHE A 33 13.44 24.33 -6.25
N SER A 34 12.81 25.47 -6.51
CA SER A 34 12.14 25.75 -7.78
C SER A 34 13.10 25.75 -8.97
N GLU A 35 14.29 26.31 -8.82
CA GLU A 35 15.35 26.28 -9.84
C GLU A 35 15.80 24.84 -10.12
N THR A 36 15.93 24.02 -9.07
CA THR A 36 16.25 22.59 -9.18
C THR A 36 15.15 21.85 -9.93
N MET A 37 13.88 22.05 -9.59
CA MET A 37 12.74 21.44 -10.29
C MET A 37 12.72 21.81 -11.77
N ARG A 38 13.00 23.07 -12.14
CA ARG A 38 13.09 23.53 -13.54
C ARG A 38 14.19 22.85 -14.35
N SER A 39 15.20 22.30 -13.68
CA SER A 39 16.25 21.52 -14.33
C SER A 39 15.81 20.14 -14.82
N PHE A 40 14.68 19.62 -14.34
CA PHE A 40 14.18 18.30 -14.70
C PHE A 40 13.59 18.33 -16.11
N LYS A 41 14.00 17.37 -16.94
CA LYS A 41 13.59 17.27 -18.35
C LYS A 41 12.67 16.09 -18.60
N THR A 42 12.72 15.09 -17.73
CA THR A 42 12.00 13.83 -17.88
C THR A 42 11.26 13.47 -16.58
N LYS A 43 10.30 12.54 -16.66
CA LYS A 43 9.68 11.95 -15.48
C LYS A 43 10.71 11.18 -14.62
N GLU A 44 11.73 10.62 -15.25
CA GLU A 44 12.83 9.93 -14.57
C GLU A 44 13.65 10.89 -13.73
N ASP A 45 13.93 12.10 -14.22
CA ASP A 45 14.58 13.16 -13.42
C ASP A 45 13.75 13.50 -12.20
N PHE A 46 12.44 13.70 -12.39
CA PHE A 46 11.51 14.01 -11.30
C PHE A 46 11.47 12.88 -10.25
N LYS A 47 11.36 11.63 -10.70
CA LYS A 47 11.32 10.46 -9.80
C LYS A 47 12.62 10.28 -9.02
N ALA A 48 13.76 10.37 -9.70
CA ALA A 48 15.06 10.08 -9.09
C ALA A 48 15.57 11.24 -8.20
N LYS A 49 15.28 12.49 -8.58
CA LYS A 49 15.88 13.67 -7.92
C LYS A 49 14.92 14.37 -6.94
N LEU A 50 13.62 14.16 -7.06
CA LEU A 50 12.64 14.74 -6.15
C LEU A 50 11.84 13.69 -5.38
N ALA A 51 11.14 12.79 -6.08
CA ALA A 51 10.27 11.84 -5.40
C ALA A 51 11.07 10.88 -4.51
N TYR A 52 12.20 10.37 -4.99
CA TYR A 52 13.11 9.52 -4.21
C TYR A 52 13.60 10.24 -2.95
N GLU A 53 14.15 11.46 -3.09
CA GLU A 53 14.66 12.21 -1.95
C GLU A 53 13.58 12.57 -0.93
N ALA A 54 12.39 12.96 -1.40
CA ALA A 54 11.26 13.26 -0.53
C ALA A 54 10.80 12.02 0.26
N VAL A 55 10.73 10.85 -0.39
CA VAL A 55 10.37 9.60 0.26
C VAL A 55 11.45 9.14 1.24
N MET A 56 12.73 9.28 0.90
CA MET A 56 13.85 8.99 1.81
C MET A 56 13.85 9.91 3.02
N MET A 57 13.53 11.19 2.85
CA MET A 57 13.38 12.13 3.97
C MET A 57 12.27 11.68 4.93
N VAL A 58 11.11 11.28 4.40
CA VAL A 58 10.01 10.74 5.20
C VAL A 58 10.44 9.44 5.90
N ALA A 59 11.07 8.51 5.19
CA ALA A 59 11.57 7.28 5.77
C ALA A 59 12.52 7.53 6.95
N ASN A 60 13.51 8.40 6.76
CA ASN A 60 14.50 8.75 7.79
C ASN A 60 13.88 9.45 9.02
N LYS A 61 12.84 10.25 8.82
CA LYS A 61 12.14 10.96 9.92
C LYS A 61 11.16 10.08 10.68
N THR A 62 10.55 9.10 10.03
CA THR A 62 9.37 8.41 10.56
C THR A 62 9.52 6.89 10.69
N THR A 63 10.66 6.33 10.28
CA THR A 63 10.97 4.91 10.50
C THR A 63 12.26 4.74 11.27
N PHE A 64 12.32 3.72 12.11
CA PHE A 64 13.59 3.29 12.73
C PHE A 64 14.46 2.54 11.71
N SER A 65 13.85 1.79 10.82
CA SER A 65 14.51 1.15 9.69
C SER A 65 13.52 0.86 8.58
N LEU A 66 13.95 1.03 7.34
CA LEU A 66 13.25 0.62 6.13
C LEU A 66 14.11 -0.45 5.43
N THR A 67 13.59 -1.67 5.29
CA THR A 67 14.37 -2.80 4.79
C THR A 67 13.57 -3.64 3.79
N ILE A 68 14.29 -4.32 2.88
CA ILE A 68 13.71 -5.24 1.90
C ILE A 68 14.47 -6.57 1.88
N SER A 69 13.76 -7.68 1.80
CA SER A 69 14.32 -9.03 1.61
C SER A 69 13.78 -9.69 0.33
N GLY A 70 14.36 -10.82 -0.06
CA GLY A 70 13.92 -11.55 -1.25
C GLY A 70 14.40 -10.96 -2.58
N ARG A 71 15.39 -10.06 -2.58
CA ARG A 71 15.91 -9.39 -3.80
C ARG A 71 16.37 -10.37 -4.87
N SER A 72 16.90 -11.53 -4.47
CA SER A 72 17.35 -12.59 -5.39
C SER A 72 16.20 -13.27 -6.17
N ARG A 73 14.96 -13.05 -5.76
CA ARG A 73 13.75 -13.57 -6.42
C ARG A 73 13.25 -12.68 -7.55
N LEU A 74 13.75 -11.44 -7.63
CA LEU A 74 13.45 -10.57 -8.76
C LEU A 74 13.97 -11.18 -10.06
N PRO A 75 13.21 -11.10 -11.17
CA PRO A 75 13.65 -11.59 -12.47
C PRO A 75 14.99 -10.95 -12.87
N LYS A 76 16.00 -11.79 -13.16
CA LYS A 76 17.36 -11.36 -13.51
C LYS A 76 17.40 -10.59 -14.84
N ASP A 77 16.50 -10.92 -15.74
CA ASP A 77 16.31 -10.25 -17.04
C ASP A 77 15.49 -8.95 -16.92
N LYS A 78 15.14 -8.54 -15.69
CA LYS A 78 14.28 -7.40 -15.38
C LYS A 78 12.91 -7.49 -16.06
N LYS A 79 12.41 -8.70 -16.29
CA LYS A 79 11.06 -8.91 -16.82
C LYS A 79 10.03 -8.15 -15.97
N PRO A 80 9.12 -7.37 -16.58
CA PRO A 80 8.13 -6.61 -15.84
C PRO A 80 7.22 -7.50 -14.99
N CYS A 81 6.86 -7.01 -13.81
CA CYS A 81 6.02 -7.70 -12.85
C CYS A 81 4.81 -6.84 -12.46
N THR A 82 3.70 -7.50 -12.20
CA THR A 82 2.58 -6.94 -11.47
C THR A 82 2.79 -7.22 -9.99
N PHE A 83 3.39 -6.26 -9.25
CA PHE A 83 3.56 -6.38 -7.82
C PHE A 83 2.21 -6.19 -7.12
N ILE A 84 1.75 -7.22 -6.42
CA ILE A 84 0.52 -7.21 -5.63
C ILE A 84 0.86 -7.32 -4.16
N SER A 85 0.39 -6.40 -3.32
CA SER A 85 0.69 -6.42 -1.90
C SER A 85 -0.54 -6.22 -1.01
N ASN A 86 -0.43 -6.62 0.25
CA ASN A 86 -1.27 -6.07 1.30
C ASN A 86 -1.04 -4.54 1.40
N HIS A 87 -1.96 -3.82 2.05
CA HIS A 87 -1.96 -2.35 1.99
C HIS A 87 -2.15 -1.74 3.39
N ARG A 88 -1.11 -1.06 3.88
CA ARG A 88 -1.04 -0.44 5.21
C ARG A 88 -1.20 1.07 5.15
N ASP A 89 -0.49 1.72 4.23
CA ASP A 89 -0.44 3.18 4.10
C ASP A 89 -0.85 3.63 2.70
N ILE A 90 -1.64 4.71 2.61
CA ILE A 90 -2.19 5.19 1.33
C ILE A 90 -1.08 5.60 0.35
N VAL A 91 -0.02 6.23 0.85
CA VAL A 91 1.05 6.84 0.05
C VAL A 91 2.33 6.04 0.10
N LEU A 92 2.71 5.58 1.30
CA LEU A 92 4.07 5.10 1.52
C LEU A 92 4.31 3.66 1.12
N ASP A 93 3.29 2.81 1.02
CA ASP A 93 3.50 1.42 0.59
C ASP A 93 4.12 1.35 -0.80
N ALA A 94 3.49 2.00 -1.78
CA ALA A 94 4.03 2.06 -3.14
C ALA A 94 5.32 2.88 -3.23
N SER A 95 5.39 3.98 -2.46
CA SER A 95 6.56 4.86 -2.47
C SER A 95 7.80 4.17 -1.91
N PHE A 96 7.68 3.48 -0.78
CA PHE A 96 8.78 2.71 -0.19
C PHE A 96 9.20 1.54 -1.08
N LEU A 97 8.24 0.81 -1.66
CA LEU A 97 8.57 -0.25 -2.61
C LEU A 97 9.38 0.32 -3.79
N ASN A 98 8.96 1.45 -4.34
CA ASN A 98 9.59 2.06 -5.51
C ASN A 98 11.04 2.51 -5.24
N ILE A 99 11.32 3.18 -4.11
CA ILE A 99 12.70 3.54 -3.79
C ILE A 99 13.58 2.32 -3.56
N MET A 100 13.06 1.27 -2.91
CA MET A 100 13.81 0.05 -2.66
C MET A 100 14.06 -0.77 -3.95
N LEU A 101 13.11 -0.81 -4.89
CA LEU A 101 13.30 -1.42 -6.21
C LEU A 101 14.31 -0.62 -7.05
N TYR A 102 14.28 0.70 -6.95
CA TYR A 102 15.25 1.58 -7.61
C TYR A 102 16.66 1.33 -7.09
N ASP A 103 16.85 1.25 -5.77
CA ASP A 103 18.16 1.00 -5.12
C ASP A 103 18.79 -0.34 -5.52
N VAL A 104 17.96 -1.35 -5.80
CA VAL A 104 18.47 -2.65 -6.29
C VAL A 104 18.61 -2.70 -7.81
N GLY A 105 18.41 -1.56 -8.49
CA GLY A 105 18.57 -1.45 -9.95
C GLY A 105 17.47 -2.14 -10.76
N TYR A 106 16.32 -2.48 -10.16
CA TYR A 106 15.18 -3.07 -10.88
C TYR A 106 14.35 -2.01 -11.62
N GLY A 107 14.29 -0.79 -11.07
CA GLY A 107 13.49 0.32 -11.59
C GLY A 107 12.20 0.53 -10.78
N MET A 108 11.60 1.71 -10.93
CA MET A 108 10.35 2.06 -10.25
C MET A 108 9.14 1.52 -11.01
N THR A 109 8.07 1.18 -10.26
CA THR A 109 6.80 0.72 -10.84
C THR A 109 5.90 1.89 -11.19
N GLN A 110 4.96 1.67 -12.09
CA GLN A 110 3.75 2.48 -12.17
C GLN A 110 2.82 2.13 -11.02
N VAL A 111 2.15 3.13 -10.44
CA VAL A 111 1.32 2.96 -9.23
C VAL A 111 -0.15 3.20 -9.55
N ALA A 112 -1.01 2.24 -9.16
CA ALA A 112 -2.46 2.38 -9.24
C ALA A 112 -3.00 3.29 -8.14
N ILE A 113 -3.57 4.45 -8.47
CA ILE A 113 -4.08 5.43 -7.49
C ILE A 113 -5.57 5.68 -7.73
N GLY A 114 -6.37 5.59 -6.66
CA GLY A 114 -7.79 5.92 -6.73
C GLY A 114 -8.03 7.42 -6.97
N ASN A 115 -8.96 7.75 -7.86
CA ASN A 115 -9.30 9.15 -8.16
C ASN A 115 -9.87 9.93 -6.96
N ASN A 116 -10.38 9.24 -5.93
CA ASN A 116 -10.82 9.85 -4.69
C ASN A 116 -9.69 10.53 -3.89
N LEU A 117 -8.43 10.22 -4.21
CA LEU A 117 -7.24 10.81 -3.59
C LEU A 117 -6.76 12.07 -4.31
N LEU A 118 -7.25 12.34 -5.52
CA LEU A 118 -6.87 13.49 -6.36
C LEU A 118 -7.72 14.72 -6.04
N ILE A 119 -7.76 15.10 -4.78
CA ILE A 119 -8.63 16.15 -4.25
C ILE A 119 -8.16 17.58 -4.52
N ARG A 120 -6.93 17.73 -5.00
CA ARG A 120 -6.33 19.02 -5.42
C ARG A 120 -5.65 18.84 -6.78
N PRO A 121 -5.73 19.82 -7.70
CA PRO A 121 -5.11 19.72 -9.01
C PRO A 121 -3.61 19.43 -8.97
N TRP A 122 -2.87 20.02 -8.03
CA TRP A 122 -1.43 19.79 -7.87
C TRP A 122 -1.10 18.33 -7.47
N ILE A 123 -1.99 17.66 -6.72
CA ILE A 123 -1.81 16.24 -6.37
C ILE A 123 -1.89 15.38 -7.64
N GLU A 124 -2.85 15.67 -8.52
CA GLU A 124 -2.95 14.96 -9.80
C GLU A 124 -1.70 15.16 -10.64
N THR A 125 -1.21 16.39 -10.75
CA THR A 125 0.03 16.72 -11.47
C THR A 125 1.23 15.95 -10.89
N LEU A 126 1.40 15.94 -9.57
CA LEU A 126 2.45 15.22 -8.86
C LEU A 126 2.39 13.71 -9.13
N VAL A 127 1.19 13.13 -9.05
CA VAL A 127 0.92 11.71 -9.27
C VAL A 127 1.24 11.30 -10.71
N ARG A 128 0.87 12.12 -11.70
CA ARG A 128 1.17 11.87 -13.12
C ARG A 128 2.67 11.97 -13.44
N LEU A 129 3.38 12.91 -12.80
CA LEU A 129 4.84 13.01 -12.90
C LEU A 129 5.53 11.80 -12.27
N ASN A 130 4.96 11.24 -11.20
CA ASN A 130 5.48 10.05 -10.53
C ASN A 130 5.04 8.73 -11.19
N ASN A 131 4.69 8.76 -12.47
CA ASN A 131 4.36 7.58 -13.27
C ASN A 131 3.19 6.74 -12.70
N SER A 132 2.19 7.40 -12.12
CA SER A 132 1.00 6.72 -11.59
C SER A 132 -0.15 6.79 -12.57
N PHE A 133 -1.02 5.77 -12.54
CA PHE A 133 -2.26 5.74 -13.31
C PHE A 133 -3.49 5.77 -12.41
N ILE A 134 -4.57 6.37 -12.91
CA ILE A 134 -5.75 6.66 -12.11
C ILE A 134 -6.75 5.52 -12.23
N VAL A 135 -7.16 4.99 -11.08
CA VAL A 135 -8.25 4.01 -10.94
C VAL A 135 -9.53 4.77 -10.58
N LYS A 136 -10.52 4.77 -11.46
CA LYS A 136 -11.81 5.39 -11.20
C LYS A 136 -12.59 4.59 -10.17
N ARG A 137 -12.97 5.25 -9.08
CA ARG A 137 -13.82 4.73 -8.00
C ARG A 137 -15.19 5.39 -8.03
N ASN A 138 -16.15 4.80 -7.33
CA ASN A 138 -17.53 5.32 -7.26
C ASN A 138 -18.18 5.51 -8.64
N VAL A 139 -17.90 4.59 -9.56
CA VAL A 139 -18.48 4.60 -10.90
C VAL A 139 -19.86 3.95 -10.84
N PRO A 140 -20.87 4.46 -11.55
CA PRO A 140 -22.16 3.77 -11.68
C PRO A 140 -21.99 2.33 -12.17
N VAL A 141 -22.77 1.40 -11.60
CA VAL A 141 -22.65 -0.06 -11.90
C VAL A 141 -22.64 -0.35 -13.40
N ARG A 142 -23.46 0.37 -14.19
CA ARG A 142 -23.52 0.25 -15.65
C ARG A 142 -22.21 0.60 -16.38
N GLN A 143 -21.34 1.40 -15.77
CA GLN A 143 -20.05 1.82 -16.35
C GLN A 143 -18.88 1.04 -15.75
N MET A 144 -19.09 0.31 -14.67
CA MET A 144 -18.04 -0.39 -13.94
C MET A 144 -17.30 -1.40 -14.81
N LEU A 145 -18.04 -2.13 -15.67
CA LEU A 145 -17.45 -3.11 -16.57
C LEU A 145 -16.50 -2.45 -17.60
N GLU A 146 -16.95 -1.33 -18.19
CA GLU A 146 -16.15 -0.62 -19.19
C GLU A 146 -14.88 -0.01 -18.55
N VAL A 147 -15.03 0.64 -17.42
CA VAL A 147 -13.88 1.19 -16.66
C VAL A 147 -12.87 0.10 -16.28
N SER A 148 -13.37 -1.07 -15.85
CA SER A 148 -12.52 -2.21 -15.52
C SER A 148 -11.80 -2.78 -16.74
N LYS A 149 -12.46 -2.85 -17.91
CA LYS A 149 -11.83 -3.28 -19.18
C LYS A 149 -10.71 -2.33 -19.61
N VAL A 150 -10.95 -1.02 -19.56
CA VAL A 150 -9.93 0.00 -19.88
C VAL A 150 -8.73 -0.11 -18.95
N LEU A 151 -8.97 -0.27 -17.65
CA LEU A 151 -7.92 -0.45 -16.66
C LEU A 151 -7.13 -1.74 -16.91
N SER A 152 -7.81 -2.85 -17.16
CA SER A 152 -7.20 -4.14 -17.49
C SER A 152 -6.31 -4.05 -18.72
N ALA A 153 -6.82 -3.42 -19.79
CA ALA A 153 -6.06 -3.23 -21.03
C ALA A 153 -4.82 -2.37 -20.83
N TYR A 154 -4.94 -1.30 -20.01
CA TYR A 154 -3.80 -0.44 -19.66
C TYR A 154 -2.71 -1.24 -18.92
N ILE A 155 -3.10 -2.00 -17.89
CA ILE A 155 -2.17 -2.83 -17.10
C ILE A 155 -1.48 -3.85 -17.99
N ARG A 156 -2.24 -4.59 -18.81
CA ARG A 156 -1.67 -5.59 -19.72
C ARG A 156 -0.70 -4.96 -20.70
N ARG A 157 -1.07 -3.86 -21.35
CA ARG A 157 -0.19 -3.13 -22.25
C ARG A 157 1.09 -2.67 -21.58
N THR A 158 0.99 -2.16 -20.33
CA THR A 158 2.14 -1.72 -19.56
C THR A 158 3.13 -2.87 -19.32
N ILE A 159 2.64 -4.05 -18.94
CA ILE A 159 3.49 -5.22 -18.71
C ILE A 159 4.03 -5.81 -20.01
N THR A 160 3.16 -5.99 -21.03
CA THR A 160 3.50 -6.80 -22.23
C THR A 160 4.14 -5.99 -23.35
N GLU A 161 3.82 -4.70 -23.50
CA GLU A 161 4.30 -3.85 -24.58
C GLU A 161 5.31 -2.80 -24.10
N THR A 162 4.94 -1.93 -23.12
CA THR A 162 5.85 -0.89 -22.64
C THR A 162 6.96 -1.42 -21.74
N LYS A 163 6.84 -2.66 -21.28
CA LYS A 163 7.83 -3.35 -20.45
C LYS A 163 8.12 -2.65 -19.14
N GLU A 164 7.10 -2.08 -18.53
CA GLU A 164 7.18 -1.46 -17.21
C GLU A 164 6.43 -2.29 -16.16
N SER A 165 6.97 -2.36 -14.95
CA SER A 165 6.30 -2.99 -13.81
C SER A 165 5.23 -2.08 -13.23
N ILE A 166 4.21 -2.70 -12.61
CA ILE A 166 3.17 -1.96 -11.88
C ILE A 166 3.08 -2.43 -10.44
N TRP A 167 2.56 -1.56 -9.59
CA TRP A 167 2.11 -1.91 -8.25
C TRP A 167 0.60 -1.70 -8.12
N ILE A 168 -0.08 -2.67 -7.53
CA ILE A 168 -1.50 -2.61 -7.17
C ILE A 168 -1.72 -3.29 -5.82
N ALA A 169 -2.61 -2.74 -4.99
CA ALA A 169 -3.03 -3.41 -3.76
C ALA A 169 -3.88 -4.66 -4.06
N GLN A 170 -3.77 -5.69 -3.22
CA GLN A 170 -4.52 -6.95 -3.36
C GLN A 170 -6.04 -6.78 -3.18
N ARG A 171 -6.49 -5.61 -2.72
CA ARG A 171 -7.89 -5.26 -2.50
C ARG A 171 -8.14 -3.78 -2.72
N GLU A 172 -9.41 -3.42 -2.87
CA GLU A 172 -9.82 -2.03 -2.85
C GLU A 172 -9.68 -1.45 -1.44
N GLY A 173 -8.84 -0.43 -1.32
CA GLY A 173 -8.49 0.21 -0.05
C GLY A 173 -7.68 -0.67 0.91
N ARG A 174 -7.37 -0.11 2.08
CA ARG A 174 -6.60 -0.78 3.13
C ARG A 174 -7.47 -1.73 3.94
N ALA A 175 -6.95 -2.90 4.33
CA ALA A 175 -7.53 -3.74 5.37
C ALA A 175 -7.35 -3.03 6.72
N LYS A 176 -8.43 -2.46 7.27
CA LYS A 176 -8.34 -1.61 8.47
C LYS A 176 -8.05 -2.41 9.74
N ASP A 177 -8.42 -3.67 9.74
CA ASP A 177 -8.13 -4.64 10.80
C ASP A 177 -6.89 -5.50 10.51
N SER A 178 -6.21 -5.23 9.40
CA SER A 178 -5.08 -6.02 8.91
C SER A 178 -5.39 -7.50 8.64
N ASP A 179 -6.66 -7.87 8.48
CA ASP A 179 -7.06 -9.15 7.89
C ASP A 179 -6.96 -9.02 6.36
N ASP A 180 -5.76 -9.25 5.88
CA ASP A 180 -5.41 -9.04 4.47
C ASP A 180 -5.89 -10.19 3.61
N ARG A 181 -6.83 -9.91 2.70
CA ARG A 181 -7.37 -10.91 1.77
C ARG A 181 -7.42 -10.35 0.37
N THR A 182 -6.95 -11.14 -0.59
CA THR A 182 -7.02 -10.77 -2.01
C THR A 182 -8.46 -10.80 -2.49
N GLN A 183 -8.94 -9.68 -3.02
CA GLN A 183 -10.27 -9.61 -3.61
C GLN A 183 -10.28 -10.23 -5.00
N GLY A 184 -11.13 -11.22 -5.20
CA GLY A 184 -11.32 -11.86 -6.52
C GLY A 184 -11.72 -10.88 -7.63
N SER A 185 -12.34 -9.74 -7.30
CA SER A 185 -12.65 -8.67 -8.25
C SER A 185 -11.40 -8.07 -8.90
N ILE A 186 -10.28 -7.96 -8.18
CA ILE A 186 -9.00 -7.51 -8.73
C ILE A 186 -8.49 -8.50 -9.79
N LEU A 187 -8.52 -9.80 -9.49
CA LEU A 187 -8.09 -10.84 -10.42
C LEU A 187 -9.02 -10.92 -11.65
N LYS A 188 -10.33 -10.79 -11.45
CA LYS A 188 -11.30 -10.70 -12.54
C LYS A 188 -11.02 -9.50 -13.45
N MET A 189 -10.72 -8.34 -12.87
CA MET A 189 -10.35 -7.14 -13.60
C MET A 189 -9.05 -7.37 -14.39
N LEU A 190 -8.00 -7.91 -13.78
CA LEU A 190 -6.72 -8.20 -14.44
C LEU A 190 -6.87 -9.16 -15.63
N ASN A 191 -7.82 -10.10 -15.55
CA ASN A 191 -8.09 -11.05 -16.62
C ASN A 191 -8.87 -10.45 -17.81
N MET A 192 -9.62 -9.35 -17.63
CA MET A 192 -10.63 -8.85 -18.59
C MET A 192 -10.11 -8.55 -19.98
N SER A 193 -8.87 -8.10 -20.12
CA SER A 193 -8.26 -7.72 -21.41
C SER A 193 -7.48 -8.85 -22.09
N GLY A 194 -7.42 -10.02 -21.46
CA GLY A 194 -6.77 -11.18 -22.05
C GLY A 194 -7.69 -11.89 -23.05
N ASP A 195 -7.10 -12.52 -24.04
CA ASP A 195 -7.76 -13.28 -25.11
C ASP A 195 -7.64 -14.82 -24.95
N LYS A 196 -6.97 -15.26 -23.86
CA LYS A 196 -6.74 -16.66 -23.53
C LYS A 196 -7.60 -17.09 -22.32
N ASP A 197 -7.36 -18.29 -21.83
CA ASP A 197 -7.90 -18.74 -20.55
C ASP A 197 -7.37 -17.90 -19.36
N ILE A 198 -8.05 -18.00 -18.22
CA ILE A 198 -7.77 -17.18 -17.02
C ILE A 198 -6.32 -17.36 -16.54
N LEU A 199 -5.82 -18.61 -16.51
CA LEU A 199 -4.46 -18.89 -16.02
C LEU A 199 -3.42 -18.27 -16.95
N SER A 200 -3.52 -18.52 -18.25
CA SER A 200 -2.63 -17.93 -19.26
C SER A 200 -2.63 -16.41 -19.23
N ASN A 201 -3.82 -15.80 -19.13
CA ASN A 201 -3.96 -14.35 -19.05
C ASN A 201 -3.29 -13.73 -17.82
N LEU A 202 -3.40 -14.39 -16.65
CA LEU A 202 -2.78 -13.90 -15.42
C LEU A 202 -1.28 -14.19 -15.35
N MET A 203 -0.84 -15.32 -15.92
CA MET A 203 0.59 -15.65 -16.04
C MET A 203 1.35 -14.64 -16.92
N GLU A 204 0.71 -14.10 -17.97
CA GLU A 204 1.31 -13.04 -18.80
C GLU A 204 1.62 -11.77 -17.99
N LEU A 205 0.84 -11.49 -16.94
CA LEU A 205 1.04 -10.32 -16.09
C LEU A 205 2.15 -10.50 -15.05
N ASN A 206 2.74 -11.70 -14.96
CA ASN A 206 3.84 -12.01 -14.07
C ASN A 206 3.59 -11.50 -12.64
N ILE A 207 2.49 -11.98 -12.03
CA ILE A 207 2.04 -11.54 -10.70
C ILE A 207 3.09 -11.89 -9.65
N PHE A 208 3.50 -10.88 -8.89
CA PHE A 208 4.55 -10.97 -7.89
C PHE A 208 4.03 -10.46 -6.53
N PRO A 209 3.65 -11.33 -5.61
CA PRO A 209 3.20 -10.91 -4.29
C PRO A 209 4.32 -10.25 -3.48
N VAL A 210 3.96 -9.23 -2.69
CA VAL A 210 4.88 -8.53 -1.78
C VAL A 210 4.22 -8.44 -0.41
N ALA A 211 4.90 -8.91 0.62
CA ALA A 211 4.44 -8.77 2.00
C ALA A 211 5.01 -7.49 2.61
N ILE A 212 4.10 -6.64 3.12
CA ILE A 212 4.43 -5.38 3.79
C ILE A 212 4.16 -5.51 5.28
N SER A 213 5.17 -5.27 6.09
CA SER A 213 5.09 -5.36 7.55
C SER A 213 5.55 -4.06 8.19
N TYR A 214 4.65 -3.40 8.90
CA TYR A 214 4.92 -2.21 9.70
C TYR A 214 4.91 -2.61 11.18
N GLU A 215 5.89 -2.14 11.95
CA GLU A 215 5.89 -2.34 13.41
C GLU A 215 4.74 -1.58 14.05
N PHE A 216 4.55 -0.32 13.65
CA PHE A 216 3.41 0.50 14.06
C PHE A 216 2.66 1.01 12.83
N ASP A 217 1.35 0.81 12.81
CA ASP A 217 0.49 1.39 11.78
C ASP A 217 0.18 2.85 12.17
N PRO A 218 0.70 3.85 11.44
CA PRO A 218 0.55 5.24 11.84
C PRO A 218 -0.90 5.72 11.87
N CYS A 219 -1.82 5.00 11.21
CA CYS A 219 -3.23 5.32 11.10
C CYS A 219 -4.13 4.42 11.95
N ASP A 220 -3.60 3.60 12.87
CA ASP A 220 -4.37 2.63 13.63
C ASP A 220 -5.53 3.26 14.42
N PHE A 221 -5.31 4.39 15.09
CA PHE A 221 -6.34 5.12 15.82
C PHE A 221 -7.44 5.67 14.90
N LEU A 222 -7.09 6.11 13.67
CA LEU A 222 -8.08 6.55 12.68
C LEU A 222 -8.90 5.36 12.15
N LYS A 223 -8.27 4.21 11.95
CA LYS A 223 -8.92 2.98 11.54
C LYS A 223 -9.88 2.46 12.62
N ALA A 224 -9.44 2.46 13.88
CA ALA A 224 -10.27 2.10 15.03
C ALA A 224 -11.46 3.06 15.19
N LYS A 225 -11.23 4.37 15.08
CA LYS A 225 -12.28 5.37 15.09
C LYS A 225 -13.34 5.09 14.02
N GLU A 226 -12.93 4.79 12.79
CA GLU A 226 -13.85 4.49 11.69
C GLU A 226 -14.68 3.21 11.97
N PHE A 227 -14.09 2.19 12.62
CA PHE A 227 -14.84 1.00 13.04
C PHE A 227 -15.95 1.36 14.02
N GLN A 228 -15.68 2.20 15.02
CA GLN A 228 -16.71 2.63 15.94
C GLN A 228 -17.79 3.48 15.25
N GLN A 229 -17.39 4.43 14.42
CA GLN A 229 -18.34 5.26 13.67
C GLN A 229 -19.30 4.42 12.81
N LYS A 230 -18.79 3.40 12.12
CA LYS A 230 -19.62 2.47 11.32
C LYS A 230 -20.48 1.53 12.16
N ARG A 231 -20.03 1.17 13.36
CA ARG A 231 -20.83 0.39 14.31
C ARG A 231 -22.01 1.20 14.83
N ASP A 232 -21.76 2.45 15.18
CA ASP A 232 -22.72 3.33 15.84
C ASP A 232 -23.68 4.01 14.83
N ASP A 233 -23.25 4.17 13.57
CA ASP A 233 -24.01 4.74 12.46
C ASP A 233 -23.83 3.90 11.19
N PRO A 234 -24.80 3.07 10.81
CA PRO A 234 -24.75 2.23 9.60
C PRO A 234 -24.62 3.06 8.30
N ASP A 235 -25.10 4.31 8.31
CA ASP A 235 -25.06 5.22 7.16
C ASP A 235 -23.76 6.07 7.11
N PHE A 236 -22.84 5.84 8.06
CA PHE A 236 -21.57 6.54 8.09
C PHE A 236 -20.77 6.37 6.80
N VAL A 237 -20.49 7.47 6.14
CA VAL A 237 -19.64 7.53 4.95
C VAL A 237 -18.41 8.37 5.25
N LYS A 238 -17.25 7.81 4.98
CA LYS A 238 -15.96 8.49 5.10
C LYS A 238 -15.88 9.69 4.14
N SER A 239 -15.50 10.84 4.67
CA SER A 239 -15.33 12.07 3.89
C SER A 239 -13.95 12.11 3.18
N GLN A 240 -13.82 12.99 2.17
CA GLN A 240 -12.53 13.29 1.55
C GLN A 240 -11.51 13.87 2.54
N ARG A 241 -11.98 14.62 3.56
CA ARG A 241 -11.13 15.15 4.62
C ARG A 241 -10.50 14.03 5.46
N ASP A 242 -11.24 12.94 5.70
CA ASP A 242 -10.71 11.78 6.42
C ASP A 242 -9.63 11.05 5.63
N ASP A 243 -9.75 11.03 4.28
CA ASP A 243 -8.70 10.48 3.43
C ASP A 243 -7.43 11.34 3.46
N LEU A 244 -7.58 12.68 3.41
CA LEU A 244 -6.46 13.61 3.60
C LEU A 244 -5.77 13.43 4.94
N LEU A 245 -6.55 13.40 6.02
CA LEU A 245 -6.02 13.19 7.36
C LEU A 245 -5.27 11.85 7.47
N SER A 246 -5.79 10.81 6.82
CA SER A 246 -5.12 9.51 6.77
C SER A 246 -3.82 9.55 5.97
N MET A 247 -3.74 10.31 4.88
CA MET A 247 -2.52 10.50 4.09
C MET A 247 -1.47 11.27 4.90
N GLU A 248 -1.85 12.40 5.49
CA GLU A 248 -1.00 13.24 6.33
C GLU A 248 -0.46 12.44 7.53
N THR A 249 -1.35 11.77 8.26
CA THR A 249 -0.99 10.91 9.41
C THR A 249 -0.03 9.80 9.00
N GLY A 250 -0.29 9.15 7.86
CA GLY A 250 0.58 8.11 7.31
C GLY A 250 1.98 8.63 6.99
N ILE A 251 2.08 9.79 6.35
CA ILE A 251 3.37 10.40 5.98
C ILE A 251 4.16 10.82 7.23
N LEU A 252 3.52 11.45 8.21
CA LEU A 252 4.22 12.15 9.30
C LEU A 252 4.46 11.34 10.56
N ASN A 253 3.60 10.35 10.84
CA ASN A 253 3.70 9.62 12.11
C ASN A 253 4.73 8.49 12.06
N ASN A 254 5.24 8.16 13.25
CA ASN A 254 6.20 7.08 13.45
C ASN A 254 5.62 5.72 13.04
N LYS A 255 6.45 4.93 12.34
CA LYS A 255 6.13 3.59 11.83
C LYS A 255 6.98 2.49 12.49
N GLY A 256 7.95 2.89 13.34
CA GLY A 256 8.93 1.94 13.87
C GLY A 256 9.77 1.31 12.75
N ARG A 257 9.89 0.01 12.77
CA ARG A 257 10.55 -0.78 11.73
C ARG A 257 9.57 -1.10 10.59
N VAL A 258 10.00 -0.90 9.36
CA VAL A 258 9.22 -1.23 8.15
C VAL A 258 10.00 -2.24 7.31
N HIS A 259 9.35 -3.32 6.93
CA HIS A 259 9.96 -4.38 6.15
C HIS A 259 9.08 -4.79 4.97
N PHE A 260 9.72 -4.91 3.80
CA PHE A 260 9.11 -5.46 2.60
C PHE A 260 9.76 -6.80 2.28
N THR A 261 8.95 -7.83 2.04
CA THR A 261 9.45 -9.11 1.55
C THR A 261 8.95 -9.33 0.12
N LEU A 262 9.90 -9.36 -0.80
CA LEU A 262 9.65 -9.84 -2.16
C LEU A 262 9.52 -11.36 -2.10
N THR A 263 8.35 -11.90 -2.51
CA THR A 263 8.08 -13.33 -2.46
C THR A 263 8.70 -14.05 -3.67
N SER A 264 7.88 -14.60 -4.54
CA SER A 264 8.27 -15.10 -5.86
C SER A 264 7.10 -14.85 -6.83
N PRO A 265 7.36 -14.72 -8.14
CA PRO A 265 6.27 -14.77 -9.11
C PRO A 265 5.47 -16.05 -8.92
N ILE A 266 4.15 -15.96 -9.01
CA ILE A 266 3.26 -17.10 -8.74
C ILE A 266 2.98 -17.97 -9.99
N ASN A 267 3.67 -17.74 -11.10
CA ASN A 267 3.41 -18.45 -12.36
C ASN A 267 3.52 -19.97 -12.23
N ASP A 268 4.49 -20.45 -11.46
CA ASP A 268 4.68 -21.90 -11.24
C ASP A 268 3.52 -22.50 -10.44
N GLN A 269 2.99 -21.79 -9.47
CA GLN A 269 1.81 -22.21 -8.71
C GLN A 269 0.54 -22.17 -9.58
N LEU A 270 0.38 -21.13 -10.43
CA LEU A 270 -0.74 -21.05 -11.37
C LEU A 270 -0.73 -22.20 -12.37
N ALA A 271 0.44 -22.61 -12.85
CA ALA A 271 0.60 -23.73 -13.79
C ALA A 271 0.18 -25.09 -13.19
N GLN A 272 0.07 -25.20 -11.86
CA GLN A 272 -0.35 -26.43 -11.16
C GLN A 272 -1.86 -26.51 -10.93
N LEU A 273 -2.60 -25.43 -11.18
CA LEU A 273 -4.05 -25.40 -11.03
C LEU A 273 -4.73 -26.14 -12.21
N ASP A 274 -5.83 -26.84 -11.91
CA ASP A 274 -6.66 -27.43 -12.96
C ASP A 274 -7.35 -26.33 -13.79
N PRO A 275 -7.07 -26.24 -15.10
CA PRO A 275 -7.68 -25.23 -15.96
C PRO A 275 -9.20 -25.43 -16.16
N ASN A 276 -9.73 -26.61 -15.81
CA ASN A 276 -11.15 -26.94 -15.93
C ASN A 276 -11.97 -26.62 -14.66
N MET A 277 -11.34 -26.05 -13.63
CA MET A 277 -12.06 -25.57 -12.45
C MET A 277 -13.15 -24.57 -12.82
N GLU A 278 -14.25 -24.56 -12.03
CA GLU A 278 -15.25 -23.49 -12.16
C GLU A 278 -14.59 -22.11 -11.98
N LYS A 279 -15.02 -21.14 -12.78
CA LYS A 279 -14.38 -19.82 -12.87
C LYS A 279 -14.19 -19.11 -11.52
N ASN A 280 -15.22 -19.16 -10.64
CA ASN A 280 -15.13 -18.49 -9.36
C ASN A 280 -14.25 -19.29 -8.37
N GLU A 281 -14.23 -20.60 -8.47
CA GLU A 281 -13.33 -21.47 -7.70
C GLU A 281 -11.88 -21.24 -8.11
N LEU A 282 -11.61 -21.14 -9.42
CA LEU A 282 -10.29 -20.83 -9.95
C LEU A 282 -9.79 -19.46 -9.46
N ILE A 283 -10.63 -18.43 -9.54
CA ILE A 283 -10.30 -17.08 -9.01
C ILE A 283 -10.02 -17.13 -7.50
N ALA A 284 -10.81 -17.88 -6.74
CA ALA A 284 -10.61 -18.04 -5.29
C ALA A 284 -9.31 -18.80 -4.99
N ALA A 285 -8.98 -19.84 -5.77
CA ALA A 285 -7.71 -20.56 -5.64
C ALA A 285 -6.50 -19.64 -5.92
N ILE A 286 -6.56 -18.82 -6.96
CA ILE A 286 -5.50 -17.85 -7.28
C ILE A 286 -5.37 -16.80 -6.17
N ALA A 287 -6.49 -16.28 -5.65
CA ALA A 287 -6.48 -15.35 -4.52
C ALA A 287 -5.82 -15.99 -3.29
N SER A 288 -6.15 -17.24 -2.99
CA SER A 288 -5.54 -18.01 -1.90
C SER A 288 -4.03 -18.19 -2.07
N ILE A 289 -3.53 -18.41 -3.30
CA ILE A 289 -2.09 -18.48 -3.57
C ILE A 289 -1.40 -17.17 -3.22
N ILE A 290 -1.97 -16.02 -3.65
CA ILE A 290 -1.41 -14.70 -3.34
C ILE A 290 -1.41 -14.46 -1.83
N ASP A 291 -2.53 -14.75 -1.16
CA ASP A 291 -2.66 -14.58 0.28
C ASP A 291 -1.64 -15.42 1.06
N LYS A 292 -1.49 -16.70 0.68
CA LYS A 292 -0.51 -17.62 1.28
C LYS A 292 0.91 -17.12 1.13
N GLU A 293 1.26 -16.61 -0.05
CA GLU A 293 2.59 -16.04 -0.28
C GLU A 293 2.81 -14.79 0.58
N ILE A 294 1.82 -13.92 0.74
CA ILE A 294 1.92 -12.74 1.60
C ILE A 294 2.03 -13.16 3.08
N TYR A 295 1.14 -14.05 3.56
CA TYR A 295 1.11 -14.46 4.97
C TYR A 295 2.40 -15.15 5.40
N LYS A 296 2.93 -16.06 4.57
CA LYS A 296 4.19 -16.77 4.81
C LYS A 296 5.38 -15.82 4.97
N HIS A 297 5.33 -14.65 4.36
CA HIS A 297 6.43 -13.72 4.28
C HIS A 297 6.26 -12.47 5.16
N TYR A 298 5.24 -12.42 6.04
CA TYR A 298 5.17 -11.38 7.05
C TYR A 298 6.39 -11.39 7.96
N ARG A 299 6.82 -10.20 8.33
CA ARG A 299 7.76 -10.00 9.42
C ARG A 299 7.01 -9.56 10.67
N PHE A 300 7.18 -10.28 11.77
CA PHE A 300 6.56 -9.96 13.04
C PHE A 300 7.52 -9.20 13.95
N TYR A 301 6.94 -8.33 14.74
CA TYR A 301 7.62 -7.53 15.74
C TYR A 301 7.03 -7.84 17.12
N PRO A 302 7.71 -7.52 18.22
CA PRO A 302 7.20 -7.77 19.58
C PRO A 302 5.76 -7.29 19.79
N CYS A 303 5.37 -6.14 19.21
CA CYS A 303 4.00 -5.61 19.29
C CYS A 303 2.93 -6.58 18.79
N ASN A 304 3.20 -7.40 17.75
CA ASN A 304 2.26 -8.38 17.23
C ASN A 304 1.96 -9.48 18.24
N TYR A 305 3.00 -9.99 18.92
CA TYR A 305 2.90 -11.04 19.90
C TYR A 305 2.25 -10.52 21.21
N VAL A 306 2.64 -9.33 21.64
CA VAL A 306 2.02 -8.66 22.80
C VAL A 306 0.54 -8.42 22.53
N ALA A 307 0.18 -7.90 21.37
CA ALA A 307 -1.21 -7.65 21.00
C ALA A 307 -2.04 -8.94 21.00
N TYR A 308 -1.48 -10.04 20.47
CA TYR A 308 -2.14 -11.34 20.47
C TYR A 308 -2.43 -11.80 21.91
N ASP A 309 -1.42 -11.82 22.77
CA ASP A 309 -1.57 -12.28 24.16
C ASP A 309 -2.52 -11.37 24.95
N MET A 310 -2.49 -10.06 24.72
CA MET A 310 -3.46 -9.12 25.34
C MET A 310 -4.89 -9.35 24.83
N LEU A 311 -5.08 -9.56 23.53
CA LEU A 311 -6.41 -9.74 22.93
C LEU A 311 -7.05 -11.07 23.35
N THR A 312 -6.24 -12.12 23.49
CA THR A 312 -6.72 -13.48 23.82
C THR A 312 -6.69 -13.79 25.32
N GLY A 313 -6.09 -12.93 26.14
CA GLY A 313 -5.88 -13.16 27.57
C GLY A 313 -4.91 -14.31 27.86
N THR A 314 -4.00 -14.62 26.93
CA THR A 314 -3.05 -15.72 27.03
C THR A 314 -1.61 -15.23 27.24
N ARG A 315 -0.68 -16.18 27.35
CA ARG A 315 0.76 -15.97 27.31
C ARG A 315 1.43 -16.84 26.25
N ARG A 316 0.68 -17.13 25.16
CA ARG A 316 1.12 -18.06 24.12
C ARG A 316 2.46 -17.67 23.49
N PHE A 317 2.70 -16.37 23.37
CA PHE A 317 3.89 -15.83 22.71
C PHE A 317 4.83 -15.08 23.66
N SER A 318 4.76 -15.33 24.96
CA SER A 318 5.57 -14.63 25.97
C SER A 318 7.09 -14.79 25.77
N GLU A 319 7.55 -15.78 25.00
CA GLU A 319 8.96 -15.96 24.64
C GLU A 319 9.44 -15.02 23.51
N HIS A 320 8.50 -14.39 22.79
CA HIS A 320 8.80 -13.50 21.65
C HIS A 320 8.92 -12.03 22.04
N TYR A 321 8.70 -11.67 23.30
CA TYR A 321 8.80 -10.29 23.80
C TYR A 321 9.22 -10.24 25.28
N GLY A 322 9.93 -9.16 25.63
CA GLY A 322 10.29 -8.87 27.02
C GLY A 322 9.30 -7.93 27.72
N LEU A 323 9.50 -7.71 29.02
CA LEU A 323 8.69 -6.76 29.82
C LEU A 323 8.77 -5.34 29.25
N LYS A 324 9.93 -4.95 28.71
CA LYS A 324 10.13 -3.64 28.07
C LYS A 324 9.28 -3.50 26.81
N ASP A 325 9.26 -4.52 25.95
CA ASP A 325 8.46 -4.51 24.71
C ASP A 325 6.97 -4.43 25.03
N LYS A 326 6.53 -5.20 26.03
CA LYS A 326 5.15 -5.18 26.49
C LYS A 326 4.76 -3.79 26.98
N LYS A 327 5.56 -3.20 27.89
CA LYS A 327 5.29 -1.86 28.39
C LYS A 327 5.28 -0.82 27.27
N GLN A 328 6.25 -0.87 26.36
CA GLN A 328 6.32 0.05 25.23
C GLN A 328 5.07 -0.02 24.36
N PHE A 329 4.57 -1.23 24.09
CA PHE A 329 3.34 -1.39 23.30
C PHE A 329 2.09 -0.95 24.07
N GLU A 330 2.00 -1.21 25.36
CA GLU A 330 0.91 -0.74 26.23
C GLU A 330 0.85 0.79 26.26
N ASP A 331 2.00 1.45 26.44
CA ASP A 331 2.12 2.91 26.45
C ASP A 331 1.76 3.50 25.04
N TYR A 332 2.22 2.85 23.97
CA TYR A 332 1.86 3.20 22.60
C TYR A 332 0.34 3.08 22.36
N LEU A 333 -0.26 1.95 22.71
CA LEU A 333 -1.68 1.67 22.56
C LEU A 333 -2.53 2.71 23.29
N GLN A 334 -2.16 3.07 24.51
CA GLN A 334 -2.86 4.11 25.28
C GLN A 334 -2.73 5.47 24.58
N GLY A 335 -1.53 5.83 24.13
CA GLY A 335 -1.31 7.07 23.38
C GLY A 335 -2.11 7.14 22.07
N GLN A 336 -2.36 6.01 21.42
CA GLN A 336 -3.22 5.98 20.22
C GLN A 336 -4.70 6.12 20.59
N LEU A 337 -5.15 5.49 21.66
CA LEU A 337 -6.52 5.66 22.17
C LEU A 337 -6.80 7.11 22.56
N ASP A 338 -5.84 7.79 23.19
CA ASP A 338 -6.00 9.18 23.65
C ASP A 338 -6.21 10.16 22.47
N LYS A 339 -5.69 9.84 21.29
CA LYS A 339 -5.91 10.62 20.05
C LYS A 339 -7.33 10.53 19.49
N ILE A 340 -8.11 9.54 19.93
CA ILE A 340 -9.46 9.33 19.39
C ILE A 340 -10.45 10.23 20.11
N VAL A 341 -11.03 11.15 19.35
CA VAL A 341 -12.10 12.03 19.83
C VAL A 341 -13.42 11.61 19.18
N LEU A 342 -14.34 11.10 20.00
CA LEU A 342 -15.72 10.74 19.64
C LEU A 342 -16.66 11.11 20.77
N PRO A 343 -17.89 11.56 20.50
CA PRO A 343 -18.88 11.90 21.54
C PRO A 343 -19.20 10.72 22.46
N ASN A 344 -19.34 9.52 21.87
CA ASN A 344 -19.66 8.27 22.59
C ASN A 344 -18.47 7.32 22.52
N LYS A 345 -17.28 7.78 22.90
CA LYS A 345 -16.05 6.98 22.83
C LYS A 345 -16.16 5.70 23.66
N ASP A 346 -16.15 4.57 22.99
CA ASP A 346 -16.10 3.23 23.59
C ASP A 346 -14.66 2.74 23.60
N GLU A 347 -13.93 3.05 24.68
CA GLU A 347 -12.50 2.77 24.76
C GLU A 347 -12.19 1.27 24.73
N ALA A 348 -13.07 0.43 25.27
CA ALA A 348 -12.89 -1.02 25.26
C ALA A 348 -12.98 -1.58 23.81
N PHE A 349 -13.98 -1.12 23.06
CA PHE A 349 -14.13 -1.48 21.66
C PHE A 349 -12.96 -0.97 20.80
N LEU A 350 -12.55 0.28 20.98
CA LEU A 350 -11.45 0.88 20.24
C LEU A 350 -10.12 0.15 20.52
N ARG A 351 -9.86 -0.16 21.80
CA ARG A 351 -8.70 -0.95 22.23
C ARG A 351 -8.69 -2.33 21.56
N MET A 352 -9.83 -3.02 21.57
CA MET A 352 -9.97 -4.30 20.88
C MET A 352 -9.66 -4.17 19.39
N LYS A 353 -10.17 -3.15 18.69
CA LYS A 353 -9.94 -2.94 17.27
C LYS A 353 -8.47 -2.65 16.93
N ILE A 354 -7.77 -1.88 17.77
CA ILE A 354 -6.33 -1.68 17.57
C ILE A 354 -5.58 -3.00 17.81
N LEU A 355 -5.89 -3.75 18.86
CA LEU A 355 -5.26 -5.04 19.12
C LEU A 355 -5.49 -6.04 17.97
N GLU A 356 -6.68 -6.07 17.37
CA GLU A 356 -6.97 -6.90 16.19
C GLU A 356 -6.04 -6.58 15.02
N MET A 357 -5.76 -5.29 14.73
CA MET A 357 -4.86 -4.89 13.65
C MET A 357 -3.46 -5.46 13.79
N TYR A 358 -2.94 -5.51 15.01
CA TYR A 358 -1.60 -6.07 15.27
C TYR A 358 -1.61 -7.60 15.37
N THR A 359 -2.77 -8.20 15.68
CA THR A 359 -2.93 -9.65 15.87
C THR A 359 -3.24 -10.40 14.57
N ASN A 360 -4.06 -9.82 13.68
CA ASN A 360 -4.57 -10.53 12.50
C ASN A 360 -3.46 -11.01 11.53
N PRO A 361 -2.36 -10.27 11.27
CA PRO A 361 -1.26 -10.81 10.47
C PRO A 361 -0.68 -12.11 11.06
N LEU A 362 -0.59 -12.18 12.39
CA LEU A 362 -0.09 -13.38 13.08
C LEU A 362 -1.09 -14.55 12.99
N LYS A 363 -2.39 -14.27 13.12
CA LYS A 363 -3.45 -15.28 12.91
C LYS A 363 -3.43 -15.84 11.48
N ASN A 364 -3.33 -14.95 10.48
CA ASN A 364 -3.27 -15.34 9.07
C ASN A 364 -2.04 -16.21 8.77
N PHE A 365 -0.89 -15.87 9.37
CA PHE A 365 0.33 -16.66 9.24
C PHE A 365 0.14 -18.08 9.78
N PHE A 366 -0.40 -18.25 10.98
CA PHE A 366 -0.60 -19.58 11.57
C PHE A 366 -1.69 -20.39 10.84
N ALA A 367 -2.80 -19.76 10.47
CA ALA A 367 -3.85 -20.44 9.70
C ALA A 367 -3.36 -20.93 8.32
N ASN A 368 -2.27 -20.37 7.82
CA ASN A 368 -1.65 -20.79 6.55
C ASN A 368 -0.66 -21.96 6.71
N GLN A 369 -0.33 -22.36 7.95
CA GLN A 369 0.57 -23.48 8.23
C GLN A 369 -0.18 -24.79 8.50
N GLU A 370 -1.47 -24.70 8.76
CA GLU A 370 -2.38 -25.84 8.89
C GLU A 370 -2.90 -26.29 7.49
#